data_a424f1d698e16d0affdf9883f20507f5
#
_entry.id   a424f1d698e16d0affdf9883f20507f5
#
_cell.length_a   1.000
_cell.length_b   1.000
_cell.length_c   1.000
_cell.angle_alpha   90.00
_cell.angle_beta   90.00
_cell.angle_gamma   90.00
#
_symmetry.space_group_name_H-M   'P 1'
#
loop_
_entity.id
_entity.type
_entity.pdbx_description
1 polymer ?
#
loop_
_entity_poly.entity_id
_entity_poly.type
_entity_poly.pdbx_seq_one_letter_code
_entity_poly.pdbx_strand_id
1 'polypeptide(L)'
;MRLFSIFKDILGNLVKGPVTRNYPAEVRDPFPGERGKLVIDEKACIFCGMCAKKCPANALTVTRQPKEWKFERFRCIICGACVEACPKKCLKMVPRLAEEPAAAEEKKSE
;
A
#
# COMPACT_ATOMS: atom_id res chain seq x y z
N MET A 1 -10.43 48.05 -14.37
CA MET A 1 -11.02 47.37 -13.19
C MET A 1 -10.54 45.96 -12.94
N ARG A 2 -9.94 45.27 -13.88
CA ARG A 2 -9.39 43.89 -13.67
C ARG A 2 -8.14 43.84 -12.78
N LEU A 3 -7.35 44.92 -12.72
CA LEU A 3 -6.15 44.97 -11.88
C LEU A 3 -6.44 44.88 -10.38
N PHE A 4 -7.54 45.47 -9.91
CA PHE A 4 -7.96 45.35 -8.51
C PHE A 4 -8.39 43.96 -8.11
N SER A 5 -8.95 43.16 -9.03
CA SER A 5 -9.30 41.78 -8.80
C SER A 5 -8.04 40.93 -8.57
N ILE A 6 -7.05 41.08 -9.45
CA ILE A 6 -5.76 40.35 -9.34
C ILE A 6 -5.03 40.70 -8.05
N PHE A 7 -4.99 41.98 -7.68
CA PHE A 7 -4.36 42.44 -6.45
C PHE A 7 -5.03 41.85 -5.21
N LYS A 8 -6.35 41.79 -5.19
CA LYS A 8 -7.13 41.14 -4.11
C LYS A 8 -6.86 39.66 -3.99
N ASP A 9 -6.72 38.96 -5.13
CA ASP A 9 -6.42 37.51 -5.16
C ASP A 9 -4.99 37.22 -4.68
N ILE A 10 -4.02 38.07 -5.10
CA ILE A 10 -2.63 37.96 -4.62
C ILE A 10 -2.55 38.19 -3.12
N LEU A 11 -3.19 39.24 -2.63
CA LEU A 11 -3.20 39.54 -1.19
C LEU A 11 -3.92 38.46 -0.39
N GLY A 12 -5.02 37.93 -0.91
CA GLY A 12 -5.75 36.84 -0.32
C GLY A 12 -4.92 35.54 -0.21
N ASN A 13 -4.14 35.21 -1.24
CA ASN A 13 -3.27 34.05 -1.25
C ASN A 13 -2.07 34.19 -0.31
N LEU A 14 -1.55 35.42 -0.18
CA LEU A 14 -0.46 35.71 0.75
C LEU A 14 -0.88 35.48 2.21
N VAL A 15 -2.12 35.82 2.56
CA VAL A 15 -2.65 35.68 3.93
C VAL A 15 -3.07 34.24 4.23
N LYS A 16 -3.64 33.52 3.24
CA LYS A 16 -4.15 32.16 3.42
C LYS A 16 -3.04 31.10 3.54
N GLY A 17 -1.82 31.39 3.09
CA GLY A 17 -0.72 30.45 3.07
C GLY A 17 -0.87 29.34 2.01
N PRO A 18 0.05 28.38 1.98
CA PRO A 18 0.05 27.31 0.98
C PRO A 18 -1.12 26.33 1.17
N VAL A 19 -1.72 25.89 0.05
CA VAL A 19 -2.77 24.87 0.02
C VAL A 19 -2.19 23.45 0.16
N THR A 20 -0.90 23.30 -0.09
CA THR A 20 -0.17 22.03 0.03
C THR A 20 0.25 21.77 1.47
N ARG A 21 0.31 20.48 1.84
CA ARG A 21 0.78 20.05 3.16
C ARG A 21 2.30 19.95 3.19
N ASN A 22 2.89 20.19 4.35
CA ASN A 22 4.31 19.97 4.60
C ASN A 22 4.59 18.49 4.87
N TYR A 23 4.60 17.67 3.81
CA TYR A 23 5.05 16.29 3.94
C TYR A 23 6.61 16.29 4.00
N PRO A 24 7.28 15.52 4.89
CA PRO A 24 6.73 14.48 5.77
C PRO A 24 6.31 14.93 7.19
N ALA A 25 6.41 16.23 7.50
CA ALA A 25 6.07 16.72 8.85
C ALA A 25 4.59 16.54 9.20
N GLU A 26 3.71 16.75 8.21
CA GLU A 26 2.28 16.52 8.34
C GLU A 26 1.88 15.34 7.45
N VAL A 27 1.58 14.21 8.06
CA VAL A 27 1.09 13.01 7.39
C VAL A 27 -0.44 12.99 7.44
N ARG A 28 -1.05 12.65 6.31
CA ARG A 28 -2.52 12.54 6.23
C ARG A 28 -2.98 11.22 6.83
N ASP A 29 -4.09 11.26 7.56
CA ASP A 29 -4.76 10.05 8.00
C ASP A 29 -5.17 9.16 6.82
N PRO A 30 -5.00 7.84 6.91
CA PRO A 30 -5.39 6.93 5.84
C PRO A 30 -6.90 6.94 5.62
N PHE A 31 -7.32 6.84 4.37
CA PHE A 31 -8.74 6.71 4.05
C PHE A 31 -9.27 5.33 4.43
N PRO A 32 -10.54 5.22 4.87
CA PRO A 32 -11.18 3.93 5.06
C PRO A 32 -11.19 3.16 3.73
N GLY A 33 -10.69 1.92 3.76
CA GLY A 33 -10.54 1.10 2.57
C GLY A 33 -9.30 1.36 1.71
N GLU A 34 -8.34 2.15 2.21
CA GLU A 34 -7.05 2.33 1.55
C GLU A 34 -6.31 1.00 1.38
N ARG A 35 -5.85 0.73 0.15
CA ARG A 35 -5.03 -0.44 -0.18
C ARG A 35 -3.56 -0.05 -0.12
N GLY A 36 -2.93 -0.14 1.03
CA GLY A 36 -1.55 0.32 1.22
C GLY A 36 -0.50 -0.73 0.87
N LYS A 37 -0.48 -1.81 1.63
CA LYS A 37 0.45 -2.93 1.43
C LYS A 37 -0.23 -4.26 1.68
N LEU A 38 0.32 -5.30 1.06
CA LEU A 38 -0.10 -6.67 1.27
C LEU A 38 0.64 -7.26 2.46
N VAL A 39 -0.10 -7.85 3.39
CA VAL A 39 0.43 -8.58 4.54
C VAL A 39 -0.09 -10.01 4.49
N ILE A 40 0.77 -10.97 4.79
CA ILE A 40 0.43 -12.39 4.87
C ILE A 40 0.49 -12.88 6.31
N ASP A 41 -0.43 -13.76 6.67
CA ASP A 41 -0.36 -14.59 7.86
C ASP A 41 0.15 -15.99 7.46
N GLU A 42 1.45 -16.23 7.67
CA GLU A 42 2.10 -17.48 7.29
C GLU A 42 1.53 -18.69 8.04
N LYS A 43 1.04 -18.49 9.27
CA LYS A 43 0.47 -19.57 10.09
C LYS A 43 -0.85 -20.09 9.53
N ALA A 44 -1.64 -19.21 8.92
CA ALA A 44 -2.91 -19.56 8.30
C ALA A 44 -2.76 -20.03 6.84
N CYS A 45 -1.59 -19.81 6.22
CA CYS A 45 -1.33 -20.11 4.82
C CYS A 45 -1.12 -21.59 4.57
N ILE A 46 -1.83 -22.16 3.59
CA ILE A 46 -1.68 -23.56 3.14
C ILE A 46 -0.76 -23.72 1.91
N PHE A 47 -0.13 -22.65 1.46
CA PHE A 47 0.76 -22.60 0.29
C PHE A 47 0.14 -23.20 -0.99
N CYS A 48 -1.15 -22.96 -1.20
CA CYS A 48 -1.89 -23.52 -2.36
C CYS A 48 -1.51 -22.88 -3.71
N GLY A 49 -0.88 -21.70 -3.71
CA GLY A 49 -0.44 -21.00 -4.93
C GLY A 49 -1.53 -20.28 -5.71
N MET A 50 -2.78 -20.23 -5.24
CA MET A 50 -3.87 -19.54 -5.92
C MET A 50 -3.62 -18.03 -6.05
N CYS A 51 -3.05 -17.42 -5.03
CA CYS A 51 -2.68 -15.99 -5.04
C CYS A 51 -1.64 -15.66 -6.12
N ALA A 52 -0.66 -16.53 -6.32
CA ALA A 52 0.35 -16.37 -7.37
C ALA A 52 -0.26 -16.48 -8.78
N LYS A 53 -1.18 -17.42 -8.99
CA LYS A 53 -1.87 -17.61 -10.27
C LYS A 53 -2.80 -16.44 -10.64
N LYS A 54 -3.43 -15.84 -9.64
CA LYS A 54 -4.36 -14.70 -9.84
C LYS A 54 -3.65 -13.36 -9.92
N CYS A 55 -2.38 -13.29 -9.60
CA CYS A 55 -1.63 -12.03 -9.63
C CYS A 55 -1.35 -11.60 -11.09
N PRO A 56 -1.89 -10.47 -11.57
CA PRO A 56 -1.66 -10.02 -12.95
C PRO A 56 -0.24 -9.54 -13.19
N ALA A 57 0.46 -9.11 -12.14
CA ALA A 57 1.83 -8.61 -12.20
C ALA A 57 2.90 -9.65 -11.86
N ASN A 58 2.52 -10.90 -11.59
CA ASN A 58 3.43 -11.96 -11.13
C ASN A 58 4.34 -11.53 -9.95
N ALA A 59 3.76 -10.76 -9.03
CA ALA A 59 4.47 -10.25 -7.85
C ALA A 59 4.56 -11.26 -6.71
N LEU A 60 3.89 -12.40 -6.82
CA LEU A 60 3.85 -13.44 -5.82
C LEU A 60 4.40 -14.75 -6.39
N THR A 61 5.31 -15.37 -5.66
CA THR A 61 5.82 -16.70 -5.94
C THR A 61 5.56 -17.60 -4.75
N VAL A 62 4.88 -18.71 -4.98
CA VAL A 62 4.54 -19.67 -3.92
C VAL A 62 5.05 -21.05 -4.32
N THR A 63 5.92 -21.60 -3.49
CA THR A 63 6.46 -22.97 -3.66
C THR A 63 5.89 -23.86 -2.56
N ARG A 64 5.46 -25.06 -2.94
CA ARG A 64 4.88 -26.03 -1.99
C ARG A 64 5.94 -26.85 -1.27
N GLN A 65 7.06 -27.12 -1.96
CA GLN A 65 8.21 -27.84 -1.42
C GLN A 65 9.51 -27.18 -1.94
N PRO A 66 10.28 -26.50 -1.09
CA PRO A 66 9.99 -26.10 0.30
C PRO A 66 8.77 -25.13 0.39
N LYS A 67 8.13 -25.08 1.55
CA LYS A 67 7.04 -24.12 1.79
C LYS A 67 7.60 -22.72 1.83
N GLU A 68 7.58 -22.03 0.72
CA GLU A 68 8.16 -20.70 0.57
C GLU A 68 7.15 -19.77 -0.10
N TRP A 69 7.04 -18.57 0.45
CA TRP A 69 6.21 -17.51 -0.08
C TRP A 69 7.08 -16.27 -0.26
N LYS A 70 7.22 -15.80 -1.50
CA LYS A 70 7.98 -14.60 -1.86
C LYS A 70 7.06 -13.55 -2.42
N PHE A 71 7.25 -12.33 -1.97
CA PHE A 71 6.49 -11.18 -2.42
C PHE A 71 7.43 -10.08 -2.94
N GLU A 72 7.27 -9.72 -4.19
CA GLU A 72 7.99 -8.60 -4.81
C GLU A 72 7.13 -7.34 -4.77
N ARG A 73 7.42 -6.48 -3.82
CA ARG A 73 6.65 -5.25 -3.58
C ARG A 73 6.64 -4.30 -4.78
N PHE A 74 7.75 -4.17 -5.48
CA PHE A 74 7.89 -3.26 -6.63
C PHE A 74 7.14 -3.72 -7.88
N ARG A 75 6.81 -4.98 -7.98
CA ARG A 75 5.95 -5.52 -9.04
C ARG A 75 4.47 -5.42 -8.71
N CYS A 76 4.13 -5.31 -7.44
CA CYS A 76 2.75 -5.31 -7.00
C CYS A 76 2.03 -4.03 -7.38
N ILE A 77 0.91 -4.14 -8.10
CA ILE A 77 0.04 -3.00 -8.47
C ILE A 77 -1.08 -2.74 -7.45
N ILE A 78 -1.03 -3.43 -6.30
CA ILE A 78 -1.98 -3.25 -5.19
C ILE A 78 -3.45 -3.44 -5.63
N CYS A 79 -3.71 -4.39 -6.53
CA CYS A 79 -5.06 -4.63 -7.07
C CYS A 79 -6.00 -5.40 -6.13
N GLY A 80 -5.46 -6.17 -5.16
CA GLY A 80 -6.25 -6.96 -4.22
C GLY A 80 -6.74 -8.31 -4.73
N ALA A 81 -6.50 -8.69 -5.97
CA ALA A 81 -6.95 -9.96 -6.57
C ALA A 81 -6.47 -11.20 -5.81
N CYS A 82 -5.26 -11.14 -5.24
CA CYS A 82 -4.71 -12.22 -4.42
C CYS A 82 -5.47 -12.43 -3.09
N VAL A 83 -5.98 -11.35 -2.50
CA VAL A 83 -6.78 -11.40 -1.26
C VAL A 83 -8.12 -12.08 -1.53
N GLU A 84 -8.77 -11.74 -2.63
CA GLU A 84 -10.04 -12.34 -3.05
C GLU A 84 -9.88 -13.82 -3.44
N ALA A 85 -8.76 -14.16 -4.08
CA ALA A 85 -8.46 -15.52 -4.52
C ALA A 85 -8.07 -16.46 -3.38
N CYS A 86 -7.74 -15.96 -2.21
CA CYS A 86 -7.28 -16.77 -1.09
C CYS A 86 -8.43 -17.47 -0.37
N PRO A 87 -8.51 -18.84 -0.40
CA PRO A 87 -9.59 -19.57 0.26
C PRO A 87 -9.53 -19.49 1.80
N LYS A 88 -8.33 -19.33 2.34
CA LYS A 88 -8.09 -19.19 3.80
C LYS A 88 -8.08 -17.75 4.29
N LYS A 89 -8.20 -16.77 3.39
CA LYS A 89 -8.15 -15.33 3.72
C LYS A 89 -6.95 -14.93 4.58
N CYS A 90 -5.80 -15.58 4.34
CA CYS A 90 -4.55 -15.30 5.04
C CYS A 90 -3.84 -14.03 4.53
N LEU A 91 -4.29 -13.46 3.43
CA LEU A 91 -3.78 -12.22 2.86
C LEU A 91 -4.70 -11.06 3.24
N LYS A 92 -4.10 -9.96 3.67
CA LYS A 92 -4.83 -8.73 4.02
C LYS A 92 -4.16 -7.52 3.40
N MET A 93 -4.97 -6.54 3.01
CA MET A 93 -4.48 -5.21 2.63
C MET A 93 -4.54 -4.31 3.83
N VAL A 94 -3.42 -3.66 4.14
CA VAL A 94 -3.27 -2.73 5.27
C VAL A 94 -2.90 -1.36 4.74
N PRO A 95 -3.46 -0.25 5.27
CA PRO A 95 -3.06 1.09 4.89
C PRO A 95 -1.55 1.28 5.03
N ARG A 96 -0.95 2.07 4.13
CA ARG A 96 0.50 2.26 4.08
C ARG A 96 1.07 2.85 5.37
N LEU A 97 0.30 3.70 6.05
CA LEU A 97 0.69 4.40 7.28
C LEU A 97 0.24 3.67 8.55
N ALA A 98 -0.49 2.56 8.46
CA ALA A 98 -0.75 1.73 9.61
C ALA A 98 0.57 1.11 10.08
N GLU A 99 0.90 1.32 11.36
CA GLU A 99 2.06 0.71 12.00
C GLU A 99 2.02 -0.79 11.79
N GLU A 100 3.14 -1.35 11.39
CA GLU A 100 3.25 -2.79 11.17
C GLU A 100 3.03 -3.51 12.51
N PRO A 101 2.15 -4.51 12.57
CA PRO A 101 2.39 -5.56 13.52
C PRO A 101 3.73 -6.20 13.15
N ALA A 102 4.70 -6.04 14.02
CA ALA A 102 6.05 -6.54 13.84
C ALA A 102 6.03 -8.05 13.56
N ALA A 103 6.09 -8.45 12.31
CA ALA A 103 6.44 -9.81 11.87
C ALA A 103 6.54 -9.87 10.34
N ALA A 104 7.55 -9.27 9.78
CA ALA A 104 8.14 -9.71 8.53
C ALA A 104 9.56 -9.14 8.46
N GLU A 105 10.49 -9.78 9.14
CA GLU A 105 11.90 -9.56 8.90
C GLU A 105 12.19 -9.88 7.43
N GLU A 106 12.60 -8.85 6.71
CA GLU A 106 13.27 -9.00 5.43
C GLU A 106 14.50 -9.90 5.65
N LYS A 107 14.42 -11.15 5.26
CA LYS A 107 15.61 -11.92 4.96
C LYS A 107 16.20 -11.33 3.68
N LYS A 108 17.12 -10.40 3.87
CA LYS A 108 18.09 -9.94 2.89
C LYS A 108 18.86 -11.16 2.40
N SER A 109 18.58 -11.61 1.20
CA SER A 109 19.43 -12.58 0.51
C SER A 109 20.61 -11.87 -0.06
N GLU A 110 21.81 -12.14 0.48
CA GLU A 110 23.07 -11.95 -0.21
C GLU A 110 23.14 -12.82 -1.47
#